data_9f99e79ebcfc7173024d87b4a33ffd10
#
_entry.id   9f99e79ebcfc7173024d87b4a33ffd10
#
_cell.length_a   1.000
_cell.length_b   1.000
_cell.length_c   1.000
_cell.angle_alpha   90.00
_cell.angle_beta   90.00
_cell.angle_gamma   90.00
#
_symmetry.space_group_name_H-M   'P 1'
#
loop_
_entity.id
_entity.type
_entity.pdbx_description
1 polymer ?
#
loop_
_entity_poly.entity_id
_entity_poly.type
_entity_poly.pdbx_seq_one_letter_code
_entity_poly.pdbx_strand_id
1 'polypeptide(L)'
;MSFLRHTNCPSCGSRDNLAEYSDGFYCFGCGYTKNKNDLESIRQRLTPSVDKDKDQSKLVTVKDIPTKPLQWLLQYGLTSKDAEEFNITWEPTKDLLVLVNQDDYWQGRNFGYGPKYSSRGNKPLIFYGNTDTLVCVEDVLSAIKIHKSDKSYTTLPLLGSIIPLKLTEMGLKRFKKIFIWLDRDKATEAVKQARNLKQKGHDVDVIITPNDPKEYNTGEIIQWLKNK
;
A
#
# COMPACT_ATOMS: atom_id res chain seq x y z
N MET A 1 7.85 -10.27 27.59
CA MET A 1 7.32 -10.82 26.31
C MET A 1 8.39 -11.66 25.65
N SER A 2 8.21 -12.97 25.58
CA SER A 2 9.06 -13.86 24.77
C SER A 2 8.24 -14.38 23.58
N PHE A 3 8.82 -14.31 22.39
CA PHE A 3 8.22 -14.86 21.18
C PHE A 3 8.20 -16.39 21.24
N LEU A 4 7.11 -17.02 20.83
CA LEU A 4 6.93 -18.47 20.84
C LEU A 4 6.89 -19.01 19.39
N ARG A 5 5.99 -18.52 18.56
CA ARG A 5 5.80 -18.98 17.17
C ARG A 5 4.92 -18.04 16.35
N HIS A 6 4.89 -18.25 15.02
CA HIS A 6 3.88 -17.70 14.14
C HIS A 6 2.70 -18.65 13.97
N THR A 7 1.48 -18.11 13.78
CA THR A 7 0.24 -18.88 13.61
C THR A 7 -0.76 -18.10 12.74
N ASN A 8 -1.91 -18.72 12.47
CA ASN A 8 -2.97 -18.12 11.66
C ASN A 8 -3.67 -17.00 12.43
N CYS A 9 -3.87 -15.85 11.76
CA CYS A 9 -4.61 -14.73 12.32
C CYS A 9 -6.13 -14.93 12.16
N PRO A 10 -6.91 -14.93 13.25
CA PRO A 10 -8.37 -15.10 13.18
C PRO A 10 -9.09 -13.87 12.63
N SER A 11 -8.42 -12.72 12.58
CA SER A 11 -9.00 -11.45 12.12
C SER A 11 -8.83 -11.24 10.62
N CYS A 12 -7.63 -11.48 10.06
CA CYS A 12 -7.35 -11.24 8.65
C CYS A 12 -7.08 -12.51 7.82
N GLY A 13 -7.10 -13.69 8.46
CA GLY A 13 -6.87 -14.98 7.78
C GLY A 13 -5.42 -15.22 7.33
N SER A 14 -4.48 -14.32 7.63
CA SER A 14 -3.06 -14.54 7.33
C SER A 14 -2.55 -15.79 8.05
N ARG A 15 -1.78 -16.61 7.35
CA ARG A 15 -1.31 -17.92 7.87
C ARG A 15 -0.12 -17.81 8.81
N ASP A 16 0.65 -16.71 8.75
CA ASP A 16 1.97 -16.56 9.38
C ASP A 16 2.23 -15.18 10.01
N ASN A 17 1.33 -14.21 9.86
CA ASN A 17 1.52 -12.86 10.38
C ASN A 17 1.08 -12.68 11.86
N LEU A 18 0.46 -13.69 12.47
CA LEU A 18 0.13 -13.65 13.90
C LEU A 18 1.28 -14.23 14.71
N ALA A 19 2.02 -13.37 15.40
CA ALA A 19 3.02 -13.80 16.37
C ALA A 19 2.36 -14.11 17.71
N GLU A 20 2.66 -15.29 18.23
CA GLU A 20 2.31 -15.72 19.58
C GLU A 20 3.46 -15.43 20.54
N TYR A 21 3.16 -14.74 21.62
CA TYR A 21 4.07 -14.44 22.72
C TYR A 21 3.63 -15.16 24.00
N SER A 22 4.50 -15.18 25.01
CA SER A 22 4.19 -15.77 26.32
C SER A 22 2.92 -15.18 26.96
N ASP A 23 2.62 -13.92 26.70
CA ASP A 23 1.57 -13.12 27.31
C ASP A 23 0.44 -12.70 26.34
N GLY A 24 0.57 -12.97 25.04
CA GLY A 24 -0.47 -12.60 24.08
C GLY A 24 -0.16 -12.93 22.63
N PHE A 25 -0.91 -12.29 21.76
CA PHE A 25 -0.81 -12.40 20.30
C PHE A 25 -0.75 -11.02 19.67
N TYR A 26 0.04 -10.88 18.59
CA TYR A 26 0.07 -9.68 17.76
C TYR A 26 0.17 -10.06 16.28
N CYS A 27 -0.71 -9.52 15.46
CA CYS A 27 -0.68 -9.74 14.00
C CYS A 27 0.00 -8.57 13.30
N PHE A 28 1.12 -8.83 12.64
CA PHE A 28 1.85 -7.83 11.86
C PHE A 28 1.13 -7.42 10.55
N GLY A 29 0.14 -8.21 10.11
CA GLY A 29 -0.63 -7.90 8.90
C GLY A 29 -1.80 -6.95 9.13
N CYS A 30 -2.53 -7.08 10.25
CA CYS A 30 -3.76 -6.32 10.50
C CYS A 30 -3.81 -5.60 11.85
N GLY A 31 -2.75 -5.69 12.67
CA GLY A 31 -2.71 -5.10 14.00
C GLY A 31 -3.57 -5.82 15.07
N TYR A 32 -4.13 -7.00 14.75
CA TYR A 32 -4.89 -7.77 15.73
C TYR A 32 -4.04 -8.10 16.95
N THR A 33 -4.58 -7.84 18.15
CA THR A 33 -3.96 -8.15 19.44
C THR A 33 -4.91 -8.97 20.31
N LYS A 34 -4.35 -9.89 21.09
CA LYS A 34 -5.09 -10.65 22.10
C LYS A 34 -4.15 -10.99 23.26
N ASN A 35 -4.50 -10.58 24.49
CA ASN A 35 -3.79 -10.98 25.70
C ASN A 35 -4.27 -12.35 26.20
N LYS A 36 -3.35 -13.22 26.62
CA LYS A 36 -3.70 -14.54 27.18
C LYS A 36 -4.36 -14.46 28.56
N ASN A 37 -4.12 -13.37 29.31
CA ASN A 37 -4.57 -13.20 30.69
C ASN A 37 -5.76 -12.25 30.87
N ASP A 38 -6.48 -11.88 29.80
CA ASP A 38 -7.38 -10.76 29.85
C ASP A 38 -8.86 -11.15 29.81
N LEU A 39 -9.42 -11.41 30.99
CA LEU A 39 -10.88 -11.29 31.25
C LEU A 39 -11.37 -9.85 31.15
N GLU A 40 -10.49 -8.86 31.24
CA GLU A 40 -10.76 -7.43 31.15
C GLU A 40 -10.92 -6.97 29.70
N SER A 41 -10.26 -7.63 28.72
CA SER A 41 -10.42 -7.36 27.29
C SER A 41 -11.84 -7.69 26.78
N ILE A 42 -12.55 -8.59 27.45
CA ILE A 42 -13.95 -8.89 27.15
C ILE A 42 -14.87 -7.79 27.69
N ARG A 43 -14.57 -7.19 28.83
CA ARG A 43 -15.32 -6.05 29.36
C ARG A 43 -15.15 -4.79 28.53
N GLN A 44 -13.95 -4.51 28.00
CA GLN A 44 -13.70 -3.34 27.14
C GLN A 44 -14.42 -3.39 25.77
N ARG A 45 -14.84 -4.57 25.32
CA ARG A 45 -15.67 -4.70 24.11
C ARG A 45 -17.15 -4.37 24.32
N LEU A 46 -17.62 -4.36 25.57
CA LEU A 46 -19.01 -4.07 25.93
C LEU A 46 -19.23 -2.64 26.39
N THR A 47 -18.17 -1.87 26.61
CA THR A 47 -18.27 -0.42 26.80
C THR A 47 -18.00 0.27 25.47
N PRO A 48 -18.86 1.22 25.02
CA PRO A 48 -18.52 2.06 23.90
C PRO A 48 -17.16 2.67 24.19
N SER A 49 -16.20 2.51 23.30
CA SER A 49 -14.89 3.13 23.44
C SER A 49 -15.13 4.64 23.52
N VAL A 50 -14.99 5.18 24.71
CA VAL A 50 -14.71 6.60 24.86
C VAL A 50 -13.45 6.82 24.03
N ASP A 51 -13.57 7.65 23.02
CA ASP A 51 -12.48 8.09 22.16
C ASP A 51 -11.28 8.46 23.05
N LYS A 52 -10.32 7.52 23.15
CA LYS A 52 -8.98 7.91 23.58
C LYS A 52 -8.48 8.83 22.47
N ASP A 53 -8.31 10.07 22.84
CA ASP A 53 -7.82 11.18 22.07
C ASP A 53 -7.16 10.72 20.77
N LYS A 54 -7.88 10.93 19.69
CA LYS A 54 -7.28 11.08 18.39
C LYS A 54 -6.43 12.34 18.47
N ASP A 55 -5.26 12.22 19.07
CA ASP A 55 -4.16 13.08 18.69
C ASP A 55 -3.87 12.75 17.23
N GLN A 56 -4.70 13.34 16.38
CA GLN A 56 -4.48 13.50 14.97
C GLN A 56 -3.35 14.54 14.85
N SER A 57 -2.16 14.17 15.32
CA SER A 57 -0.98 14.91 14.94
C SER A 57 -0.85 14.73 13.43
N LYS A 58 -1.49 15.65 12.69
CA LYS A 58 -1.22 15.81 11.26
C LYS A 58 0.28 15.80 11.13
N LEU A 59 0.80 14.92 10.28
CA LEU A 59 2.20 14.95 9.96
C LEU A 59 2.56 16.36 9.49
N VAL A 60 3.46 17.01 10.20
CA VAL A 60 4.01 18.29 9.79
C VAL A 60 5.10 17.99 8.78
N THR A 61 4.77 18.13 7.52
CA THR A 61 5.70 17.84 6.42
C THR A 61 6.20 19.12 5.77
N VAL A 62 7.42 19.04 5.22
CA VAL A 62 8.07 20.09 4.43
C VAL A 62 8.33 19.59 3.01
N LYS A 63 8.41 20.51 2.04
CA LYS A 63 8.73 20.19 0.64
C LYS A 63 10.22 19.94 0.41
N ASP A 64 11.05 20.49 1.27
CA ASP A 64 12.51 20.33 1.18
C ASP A 64 12.90 18.94 1.67
N ILE A 65 13.18 18.05 0.71
CA ILE A 65 13.54 16.67 0.97
C ILE A 65 15.07 16.56 1.04
N PRO A 66 15.63 16.00 2.12
CA PRO A 66 17.09 15.81 2.25
C PRO A 66 17.70 14.97 1.13
N THR A 67 19.01 15.12 0.93
CA THR A 67 19.75 14.45 -0.16
C THR A 67 19.58 12.93 -0.16
N LYS A 68 19.67 12.27 1.00
CA LYS A 68 19.58 10.80 1.10
C LYS A 68 18.22 10.25 0.64
N PRO A 69 17.07 10.76 1.08
CA PRO A 69 15.77 10.38 0.52
C PRO A 69 15.59 10.72 -0.97
N LEU A 70 16.13 11.85 -1.43
CA LEU A 70 16.10 12.19 -2.86
C LEU A 70 16.92 11.20 -3.70
N GLN A 71 18.11 10.82 -3.26
CA GLN A 71 18.93 9.81 -3.92
C GLN A 71 18.20 8.46 -3.99
N TRP A 72 17.43 8.12 -2.95
CA TRP A 72 16.63 6.90 -2.98
C TRP A 72 15.49 6.99 -4.00
N LEU A 73 14.81 8.13 -4.16
CA LEU A 73 13.81 8.32 -5.23
C LEU A 73 14.46 8.22 -6.62
N LEU A 74 15.65 8.80 -6.80
CA LEU A 74 16.39 8.76 -8.06
C LEU A 74 16.75 7.34 -8.51
N GLN A 75 16.94 6.39 -7.60
CA GLN A 75 17.15 4.97 -7.93
C GLN A 75 15.98 4.38 -8.74
N TYR A 76 14.77 4.94 -8.54
CA TYR A 76 13.57 4.57 -9.29
C TYR A 76 13.27 5.54 -10.44
N GLY A 77 14.18 6.45 -10.77
CA GLY A 77 14.00 7.45 -11.82
C GLY A 77 13.00 8.56 -11.47
N LEU A 78 12.75 8.79 -10.16
CA LEU A 78 11.91 9.88 -9.67
C LEU A 78 12.79 11.04 -9.20
N THR A 79 12.57 12.22 -9.76
CA THR A 79 13.31 13.44 -9.48
C THR A 79 12.65 14.27 -8.38
N SER A 80 13.29 15.38 -7.96
CA SER A 80 12.67 16.36 -7.07
C SER A 80 11.42 17.00 -7.66
N LYS A 81 11.37 17.19 -8.99
CA LYS A 81 10.16 17.69 -9.68
C LYS A 81 9.00 16.70 -9.56
N ASP A 82 9.30 15.39 -9.66
CA ASP A 82 8.30 14.35 -9.46
C ASP A 82 7.81 14.32 -8.02
N ALA A 83 8.72 14.48 -7.06
CA ALA A 83 8.34 14.58 -5.66
C ALA A 83 7.37 15.75 -5.42
N GLU A 84 7.60 16.89 -6.04
CA GLU A 84 6.70 18.05 -5.96
C GLU A 84 5.37 17.78 -6.68
N GLU A 85 5.38 17.25 -7.92
CA GLU A 85 4.18 16.93 -8.70
C GLU A 85 3.26 15.95 -7.98
N PHE A 86 3.83 14.92 -7.34
CA PHE A 86 3.07 13.87 -6.66
C PHE A 86 2.92 14.07 -5.15
N ASN A 87 3.22 15.27 -4.62
CA ASN A 87 3.13 15.63 -3.22
C ASN A 87 3.89 14.67 -2.28
N ILE A 88 5.04 14.18 -2.72
CA ILE A 88 5.98 13.47 -1.86
C ILE A 88 6.70 14.52 -1.02
N THR A 89 6.67 14.37 0.31
CA THR A 89 7.15 15.38 1.26
C THR A 89 8.06 14.75 2.31
N TRP A 90 8.67 15.57 3.14
CA TRP A 90 9.54 15.14 4.22
C TRP A 90 8.97 15.49 5.58
N GLU A 91 8.97 14.55 6.52
CA GLU A 91 8.65 14.79 7.93
C GLU A 91 9.97 14.74 8.73
N PRO A 92 10.49 15.93 9.17
CA PRO A 92 11.85 16.02 9.69
C PRO A 92 12.04 15.42 11.08
N THR A 93 11.00 15.38 11.92
CA THR A 93 11.12 14.87 13.29
C THR A 93 11.19 13.36 13.36
N LYS A 94 10.71 12.67 12.31
CA LYS A 94 10.68 11.20 12.21
C LYS A 94 11.63 10.65 11.15
N ASP A 95 12.41 11.50 10.50
CA ASP A 95 13.21 11.12 9.33
C ASP A 95 12.41 10.31 8.31
N LEU A 96 11.20 10.78 7.99
CA LEU A 96 10.23 10.03 7.19
C LEU A 96 10.00 10.71 5.84
N LEU A 97 10.27 9.99 4.74
CA LEU A 97 9.83 10.37 3.41
C LEU A 97 8.37 9.96 3.23
N VAL A 98 7.48 10.94 3.23
CA VAL A 98 6.03 10.74 3.15
C VAL A 98 5.62 10.60 1.69
N LEU A 99 5.20 9.41 1.31
CA LEU A 99 4.80 9.05 -0.05
C LEU A 99 3.31 9.30 -0.31
N VAL A 100 2.51 9.23 0.74
CA VAL A 100 1.08 9.54 0.75
C VAL A 100 0.77 10.33 2.00
N ASN A 101 0.03 11.43 1.85
CA ASN A 101 -0.53 12.20 2.95
C ASN A 101 -1.88 12.76 2.47
N GLN A 102 -2.94 12.00 2.66
CA GLN A 102 -4.27 12.33 2.17
C GLN A 102 -5.34 11.95 3.20
N ASP A 103 -6.26 12.86 3.46
CA ASP A 103 -7.35 12.72 4.43
C ASP A 103 -6.82 12.35 5.84
N ASP A 104 -7.22 11.22 6.37
CA ASP A 104 -6.77 10.64 7.65
C ASP A 104 -5.64 9.62 7.49
N TYR A 105 -5.12 9.43 6.24
CA TYR A 105 -4.09 8.43 5.94
C TYR A 105 -2.76 9.07 5.59
N TRP A 106 -1.69 8.49 6.13
CA TRP A 106 -0.35 8.73 5.63
C TRP A 106 0.45 7.42 5.54
N GLN A 107 1.36 7.37 4.58
CA GLN A 107 2.36 6.32 4.43
C GLN A 107 3.69 6.93 4.06
N GLY A 108 4.75 6.46 4.67
CA GLY A 108 6.10 6.92 4.39
C GLY A 108 7.17 5.86 4.57
N ARG A 109 8.35 6.14 3.99
CA ARG A 109 9.57 5.39 4.15
C ARG A 109 10.45 6.04 5.20
N ASN A 110 10.87 5.27 6.18
CA ASN A 110 11.73 5.72 7.25
C ASN A 110 13.22 5.71 6.80
N PHE A 111 13.93 6.80 7.09
CA PHE A 111 15.37 6.95 6.88
C PHE A 111 16.16 7.08 8.19
N GLY A 112 15.45 7.20 9.31
CA GLY A 112 15.97 7.16 10.67
C GLY A 112 15.84 5.77 11.31
N TYR A 113 15.54 5.75 12.60
CA TYR A 113 15.32 4.53 13.37
C TYR A 113 13.87 4.04 13.23
N GLY A 114 13.68 2.71 13.13
CA GLY A 114 12.36 2.10 13.10
C GLY A 114 12.09 1.22 11.88
N PRO A 115 10.82 0.80 11.68
CA PRO A 115 10.45 -0.03 10.55
C PRO A 115 10.69 0.70 9.22
N LYS A 116 11.10 -0.05 8.19
CA LYS A 116 11.38 0.48 6.84
C LYS A 116 10.25 1.34 6.29
N TYR A 117 9.00 0.94 6.51
CA TYR A 117 7.81 1.68 6.17
C TYR A 117 6.89 1.83 7.37
N SER A 118 6.20 2.96 7.45
CA SER A 118 5.20 3.26 8.45
C SER A 118 3.96 3.85 7.78
N SER A 119 2.79 3.54 8.29
CA SER A 119 1.53 4.10 7.82
C SER A 119 0.53 4.22 8.97
N ARG A 120 -0.44 5.12 8.83
CA ARG A 120 -1.54 5.29 9.78
C ARG A 120 -2.79 5.76 9.05
N GLY A 121 -3.96 5.37 9.57
CA GLY A 121 -5.27 5.76 9.05
C GLY A 121 -5.86 4.77 8.04
N ASN A 122 -6.94 5.19 7.39
CA ASN A 122 -7.68 4.38 6.43
C ASN A 122 -7.13 4.59 5.02
N LYS A 123 -6.69 3.51 4.37
CA LYS A 123 -6.09 3.58 3.02
C LYS A 123 -7.05 4.24 2.02
N PRO A 124 -6.65 5.37 1.40
CA PRO A 124 -7.44 6.02 0.36
C PRO A 124 -7.33 5.27 -0.98
N LEU A 125 -8.23 5.59 -1.90
CA LEU A 125 -8.09 5.22 -3.31
C LEU A 125 -7.46 6.40 -4.04
N ILE A 126 -6.20 6.25 -4.44
CA ILE A 126 -5.44 7.30 -5.12
C ILE A 126 -5.30 6.91 -6.59
N PHE A 127 -5.85 7.72 -7.50
CA PHE A 127 -5.73 7.49 -8.92
C PHE A 127 -4.77 8.52 -9.53
N TYR A 128 -3.76 8.05 -10.26
CA TYR A 128 -2.94 8.88 -11.12
C TYR A 128 -3.42 8.72 -12.56
N GLY A 129 -3.96 9.79 -13.14
CA GLY A 129 -4.61 9.79 -14.45
C GLY A 129 -6.12 9.62 -14.39
N ASN A 130 -6.78 9.75 -15.57
CA ASN A 130 -8.23 9.65 -15.71
C ASN A 130 -8.60 9.03 -17.08
N THR A 131 -8.10 7.83 -17.35
CA THR A 131 -8.38 7.07 -18.56
C THR A 131 -9.28 5.87 -18.24
N ASP A 132 -9.75 5.17 -19.26
CA ASP A 132 -10.61 3.99 -19.11
C ASP A 132 -9.84 2.66 -18.94
N THR A 133 -8.51 2.72 -18.90
CA THR A 133 -7.64 1.58 -18.65
C THR A 133 -6.91 1.75 -17.32
N LEU A 134 -7.15 0.84 -16.38
CA LEU A 134 -6.59 0.87 -15.04
C LEU A 134 -5.42 -0.10 -14.89
N VAL A 135 -4.34 0.36 -14.25
CA VAL A 135 -3.24 -0.49 -13.78
C VAL A 135 -3.18 -0.45 -12.26
N CYS A 136 -3.50 -1.56 -11.60
CA CYS A 136 -3.37 -1.73 -10.15
C CYS A 136 -1.97 -2.25 -9.82
N VAL A 137 -1.27 -1.56 -8.93
CA VAL A 137 0.08 -1.91 -8.46
C VAL A 137 0.14 -1.93 -6.93
N GLU A 138 1.19 -2.50 -6.35
CA GLU A 138 1.29 -2.62 -4.90
C GLU A 138 1.57 -1.27 -4.21
N ASP A 139 2.48 -0.47 -4.73
CA ASP A 139 3.01 0.73 -4.08
C ASP A 139 2.92 2.00 -4.93
N VAL A 140 3.11 3.14 -4.26
CA VAL A 140 3.01 4.49 -4.83
C VAL A 140 4.07 4.75 -5.90
N LEU A 141 5.32 4.29 -5.70
CA LEU A 141 6.40 4.56 -6.65
C LEU A 141 6.16 3.84 -7.97
N SER A 142 5.69 2.58 -7.91
CA SER A 142 5.26 1.81 -9.08
C SER A 142 4.15 2.54 -9.84
N ALA A 143 3.13 3.04 -9.13
CA ALA A 143 2.01 3.76 -9.74
C ALA A 143 2.46 5.06 -10.42
N ILE A 144 3.26 5.88 -9.74
CA ILE A 144 3.79 7.13 -10.30
C ILE A 144 4.64 6.83 -11.54
N LYS A 145 5.52 5.84 -11.46
CA LYS A 145 6.44 5.53 -12.55
C LYS A 145 5.73 5.04 -13.80
N ILE A 146 4.73 4.19 -13.66
CA ILE A 146 3.90 3.74 -14.78
C ILE A 146 3.14 4.93 -15.37
N HIS A 147 2.49 5.74 -14.53
CA HIS A 147 1.77 6.93 -14.99
C HIS A 147 2.66 7.93 -15.73
N LYS A 148 3.90 8.12 -15.29
CA LYS A 148 4.89 8.95 -15.99
C LYS A 148 5.33 8.34 -17.32
N SER A 149 5.42 7.02 -17.39
CA SER A 149 5.88 6.31 -18.58
C SER A 149 4.85 6.36 -19.71
N ASP A 150 3.56 6.24 -19.38
CA ASP A 150 2.49 6.32 -20.37
C ASP A 150 1.20 6.87 -19.73
N LYS A 151 0.82 8.09 -20.15
CA LYS A 151 -0.38 8.79 -19.68
C LYS A 151 -1.70 8.19 -20.18
N SER A 152 -1.67 7.19 -21.07
CA SER A 152 -2.87 6.49 -21.54
C SER A 152 -3.42 5.51 -20.50
N TYR A 153 -2.72 5.32 -19.40
CA TYR A 153 -3.15 4.47 -18.28
C TYR A 153 -3.45 5.31 -17.03
N THR A 154 -4.56 4.95 -16.38
CA THR A 154 -4.80 5.35 -14.99
C THR A 154 -4.14 4.34 -14.07
N THR A 155 -3.36 4.79 -13.09
CA THR A 155 -2.69 3.88 -12.15
C THR A 155 -3.25 4.04 -10.74
N LEU A 156 -3.32 2.94 -10.01
CA LEU A 156 -3.82 2.87 -8.64
C LEU A 156 -2.83 2.08 -7.76
N PRO A 157 -2.14 2.72 -6.81
CA PRO A 157 -1.43 2.00 -5.78
C PRO A 157 -2.43 1.40 -4.78
N LEU A 158 -2.37 0.09 -4.59
CA LEU A 158 -3.22 -0.62 -3.63
C LEU A 158 -2.78 -0.40 -2.18
N LEU A 159 -1.57 0.16 -2.00
CA LEU A 159 -0.91 0.32 -0.69
C LEU A 159 -0.83 -1.02 0.07
N GLY A 160 -0.61 -2.09 -0.68
CA GLY A 160 -0.60 -3.49 -0.32
C GLY A 160 -0.97 -4.34 -1.53
N SER A 161 -1.26 -5.62 -1.34
CA SER A 161 -1.46 -6.57 -2.44
C SER A 161 -2.92 -6.91 -2.77
N ILE A 162 -3.89 -6.32 -2.06
CA ILE A 162 -5.31 -6.68 -2.19
C ILE A 162 -6.11 -5.51 -2.75
N ILE A 163 -6.89 -5.75 -3.80
CA ILE A 163 -7.84 -4.79 -4.36
C ILE A 163 -8.95 -4.57 -3.32
N PRO A 164 -9.16 -3.34 -2.84
CA PRO A 164 -10.14 -3.06 -1.81
C PRO A 164 -11.57 -3.34 -2.29
N LEU A 165 -12.41 -3.90 -1.42
CA LEU A 165 -13.82 -4.16 -1.73
C LEU A 165 -14.56 -2.88 -2.17
N LYS A 166 -14.28 -1.76 -1.52
CA LYS A 166 -14.82 -0.44 -1.88
C LYS A 166 -14.57 -0.08 -3.35
N LEU A 167 -13.41 -0.46 -3.91
CA LEU A 167 -13.13 -0.22 -5.33
C LEU A 167 -14.00 -1.11 -6.23
N THR A 168 -14.20 -2.38 -5.87
CA THR A 168 -15.01 -3.32 -6.66
C THR A 168 -16.48 -2.94 -6.68
N GLU A 169 -17.00 -2.35 -5.62
CA GLU A 169 -18.41 -1.94 -5.51
C GLU A 169 -18.71 -0.61 -6.21
N MET A 170 -17.77 0.36 -6.08
CA MET A 170 -18.05 1.75 -6.45
C MET A 170 -17.36 2.23 -7.75
N GLY A 171 -16.30 1.60 -8.21
CA GLY A 171 -15.39 2.25 -9.14
C GLY A 171 -14.91 1.45 -10.35
N LEU A 172 -14.91 0.12 -10.32
CA LEU A 172 -14.28 -0.65 -11.42
C LEU A 172 -15.08 -0.61 -12.73
N LYS A 173 -16.38 -0.38 -12.69
CA LYS A 173 -17.24 -0.35 -13.88
C LYS A 173 -16.89 0.77 -14.87
N ARG A 174 -16.21 1.82 -14.42
CA ARG A 174 -15.77 2.92 -15.30
C ARG A 174 -14.59 2.51 -16.19
N PHE A 175 -13.86 1.45 -15.81
CA PHE A 175 -12.71 0.99 -16.56
C PHE A 175 -13.09 -0.11 -17.54
N LYS A 176 -12.75 0.07 -18.81
CA LYS A 176 -12.94 -0.92 -19.88
C LYS A 176 -11.96 -2.08 -19.73
N LYS A 177 -10.74 -1.77 -19.28
CA LYS A 177 -9.66 -2.75 -19.11
C LYS A 177 -8.95 -2.52 -17.78
N ILE A 178 -8.59 -3.61 -17.10
CA ILE A 178 -7.87 -3.58 -15.85
C ILE A 178 -6.63 -4.47 -15.96
N PHE A 179 -5.48 -3.94 -15.61
CA PHE A 179 -4.26 -4.70 -15.41
C PHE A 179 -3.95 -4.80 -13.93
N ILE A 180 -3.56 -5.97 -13.46
CA ILE A 180 -3.04 -6.19 -12.12
C ILE A 180 -1.54 -6.50 -12.26
N TRP A 181 -0.70 -5.59 -11.80
CA TRP A 181 0.76 -5.71 -11.88
C TRP A 181 1.35 -5.52 -10.48
N LEU A 182 1.32 -6.58 -9.68
CA LEU A 182 1.88 -6.61 -8.33
C LEU A 182 3.36 -7.01 -8.36
N ASP A 183 4.02 -6.85 -7.23
CA ASP A 183 5.40 -7.30 -7.02
C ASP A 183 5.48 -8.82 -7.25
N ARG A 184 6.66 -9.31 -7.65
CA ARG A 184 6.85 -10.70 -8.10
C ARG A 184 6.36 -11.75 -7.09
N ASP A 185 6.61 -11.55 -5.81
CA ASP A 185 6.21 -12.46 -4.74
C ASP A 185 4.68 -12.52 -4.53
N LYS A 186 3.92 -11.58 -5.12
CA LYS A 186 2.46 -11.49 -5.10
C LYS A 186 1.79 -11.97 -6.39
N ALA A 187 2.51 -12.59 -7.32
CA ALA A 187 1.97 -13.06 -8.60
C ALA A 187 0.74 -13.98 -8.43
N THR A 188 0.80 -14.92 -7.48
CA THR A 188 -0.34 -15.82 -7.18
C THR A 188 -1.57 -15.06 -6.70
N GLU A 189 -1.38 -14.03 -5.86
CA GLU A 189 -2.47 -13.20 -5.39
C GLU A 189 -3.06 -12.35 -6.53
N ALA A 190 -2.23 -11.81 -7.42
CA ALA A 190 -2.68 -11.09 -8.61
C ALA A 190 -3.58 -11.96 -9.49
N VAL A 191 -3.18 -13.21 -9.76
CA VAL A 191 -3.97 -14.18 -10.56
C VAL A 191 -5.30 -14.51 -9.88
N LYS A 192 -5.30 -14.71 -8.57
CA LYS A 192 -6.53 -14.98 -7.80
C LYS A 192 -7.51 -13.81 -7.87
N GLN A 193 -7.02 -12.59 -7.69
CA GLN A 193 -7.84 -11.38 -7.77
C GLN A 193 -8.38 -11.16 -9.19
N ALA A 194 -7.55 -11.35 -10.22
CA ALA A 194 -7.97 -11.26 -11.61
C ALA A 194 -9.12 -12.25 -11.93
N ARG A 195 -9.01 -13.51 -11.46
CA ARG A 195 -10.07 -14.51 -11.61
C ARG A 195 -11.37 -14.04 -10.97
N ASN A 196 -11.31 -13.53 -9.73
CA ASN A 196 -12.49 -13.03 -9.02
C ASN A 196 -13.17 -11.86 -9.77
N LEU A 197 -12.37 -10.94 -10.34
CA LEU A 197 -12.91 -9.82 -11.10
C LEU A 197 -13.47 -10.25 -12.45
N LYS A 198 -12.85 -11.20 -13.15
CA LYS A 198 -13.39 -11.80 -14.39
C LYS A 198 -14.73 -12.46 -14.14
N GLN A 199 -14.91 -13.18 -13.03
CA GLN A 199 -16.19 -13.77 -12.63
C GLN A 199 -17.29 -12.72 -12.38
N LYS A 200 -16.92 -11.49 -12.04
CA LYS A 200 -17.82 -10.34 -11.87
C LYS A 200 -18.04 -9.56 -13.17
N GLY A 201 -17.52 -10.04 -14.30
CA GLY A 201 -17.72 -9.45 -15.63
C GLY A 201 -16.75 -8.33 -16.01
N HIS A 202 -15.63 -8.17 -15.29
CA HIS A 202 -14.60 -7.20 -15.66
C HIS A 202 -13.58 -7.81 -16.65
N ASP A 203 -13.13 -7.01 -17.62
CA ASP A 203 -11.98 -7.36 -18.46
C ASP A 203 -10.67 -7.09 -17.70
N VAL A 204 -10.02 -8.16 -17.27
CA VAL A 204 -8.84 -8.08 -16.39
C VAL A 204 -7.72 -8.97 -16.89
N ASP A 205 -6.52 -8.44 -16.97
CA ASP A 205 -5.32 -9.23 -17.21
C ASP A 205 -4.28 -9.02 -16.10
N VAL A 206 -3.36 -9.99 -15.98
CA VAL A 206 -2.25 -9.93 -15.02
C VAL A 206 -0.95 -9.73 -15.78
N ILE A 207 -0.15 -8.79 -15.31
CA ILE A 207 1.23 -8.61 -15.74
C ILE A 207 2.13 -9.24 -14.68
N ILE A 208 2.91 -10.25 -15.07
CA ILE A 208 3.87 -10.92 -14.19
C ILE A 208 5.26 -10.65 -14.75
N THR A 209 6.12 -10.08 -13.94
CA THR A 209 7.47 -9.66 -14.31
C THR A 209 8.52 -10.20 -13.33
N PRO A 210 9.79 -10.36 -13.76
CA PRO A 210 10.88 -10.78 -12.89
C PRO A 210 11.17 -9.80 -11.72
N ASN A 211 10.97 -8.50 -11.93
CA ASN A 211 11.21 -7.43 -10.98
C ASN A 211 9.92 -6.66 -10.68
N ASP A 212 9.98 -5.81 -9.65
CA ASP A 212 8.86 -4.93 -9.30
C ASP A 212 8.67 -3.83 -10.38
N PRO A 213 7.44 -3.35 -10.62
CA PRO A 213 7.18 -2.32 -11.65
C PRO A 213 8.06 -1.08 -11.54
N LYS A 214 8.36 -0.63 -10.32
CA LYS A 214 9.24 0.53 -10.06
C LYS A 214 10.69 0.35 -10.47
N GLU A 215 11.15 -0.87 -10.72
CA GLU A 215 12.54 -1.18 -11.08
C GLU A 215 12.80 -1.10 -12.60
N TYR A 216 11.74 -1.11 -13.42
CA TYR A 216 11.85 -1.00 -14.87
C TYR A 216 12.03 0.44 -15.33
N ASN A 217 12.71 0.65 -16.44
CA ASN A 217 12.75 1.96 -17.12
C ASN A 217 11.46 2.21 -17.92
N THR A 218 11.28 3.44 -18.41
CA THR A 218 10.09 3.87 -19.16
C THR A 218 9.81 2.99 -20.37
N GLY A 219 10.84 2.64 -21.16
CA GLY A 219 10.69 1.82 -22.36
C GLY A 219 10.21 0.39 -22.03
N GLU A 220 10.78 -0.21 -20.99
CA GLU A 220 10.39 -1.54 -20.51
C GLU A 220 8.95 -1.53 -19.98
N ILE A 221 8.55 -0.52 -19.22
CA ILE A 221 7.17 -0.37 -18.72
C ILE A 221 6.18 -0.33 -19.90
N ILE A 222 6.45 0.52 -20.91
CA ILE A 222 5.61 0.62 -22.11
C ILE A 222 5.55 -0.73 -22.85
N GLN A 223 6.65 -1.42 -22.97
CA GLN A 223 6.70 -2.73 -23.61
C GLN A 223 5.84 -3.75 -22.85
N TRP A 224 5.94 -3.82 -21.53
CA TRP A 224 5.12 -4.73 -20.71
C TRP A 224 3.61 -4.45 -20.83
N LEU A 225 3.23 -3.18 -20.90
CA LEU A 225 1.82 -2.78 -21.03
C LEU A 225 1.25 -3.07 -22.43
N LYS A 226 2.05 -2.91 -23.49
CA LYS A 226 1.61 -3.13 -24.88
C LYS A 226 1.55 -4.61 -25.27
N ASN A 227 2.30 -5.47 -24.61
CA ASN A 227 2.34 -6.90 -24.91
C ASN A 227 1.20 -7.70 -24.23
N LYS A 228 0.19 -7.03 -23.73
CA LYS A 228 -1.02 -7.58 -23.09
C LYS A 228 -2.27 -7.04 -23.77
#